data_4cd8c46e015b323b5a73612d9f11aade
#
_entry.id   4cd8c46e015b323b5a73612d9f11aade
#
_cell.length_a   1.000
_cell.length_b   1.000
_cell.length_c   1.000
_cell.angle_alpha   90.00
_cell.angle_beta   90.00
_cell.angle_gamma   90.00
#
_symmetry.space_group_name_H-M   'P 1'
#
loop_
_entity.id
_entity.type
_entity.pdbx_description
1 polymer ?
#
loop_
_entity_poly.entity_id
_entity_poly.type
_entity_poly.pdbx_seq_one_letter_code
_entity_poly.pdbx_strand_id
1 'polypeptide(L)'
;MAAIRIPADHLTALPIADSSQLKVGDFVVAIGNPFGLGQTVTSGIISALGRSGLGIEGYEDFIQTDASINPGNSGGALVNLRGELIGMNTAILAPSGGNVGIGFAIPSNMVMSIKDSLIKHGEVRRGLLGITSQDLTPDLVNAFNLENKQGAVISRIESNSPAAKAGLEPGDIIVGANGKAVKNSHDIRNIIGLLQVGDDVEIDYYHGNEKRKVVAKIGKPERPQLAGEKLHKKLRGTILSDSPKNQVEGVLIEKIDTSSEVWRTGLRPGDVIVSANRYRVHNLEEFKQVINPSTGLLINIQRGQDGFFLMLR
;
A
#
# COMPACT_ATOMS: atom_id res chain seq x y z
N MET A 1 7.17 -8.16 -0.65
CA MET A 1 7.25 -9.17 -1.75
C MET A 1 8.27 -8.72 -2.79
N ALA A 2 8.93 -9.68 -3.47
CA ALA A 2 9.78 -9.45 -4.62
C ALA A 2 9.46 -10.51 -5.70
N ALA A 3 9.54 -10.12 -6.98
CA ALA A 3 9.50 -11.05 -8.10
C ALA A 3 10.93 -11.25 -8.60
N ILE A 4 11.42 -12.49 -8.62
CA ILE A 4 12.75 -12.83 -9.10
C ILE A 4 12.64 -13.70 -10.37
N ARG A 5 13.56 -13.51 -11.30
CA ARG A 5 13.71 -14.35 -12.48
C ARG A 5 14.98 -15.18 -12.31
N ILE A 6 14.84 -16.49 -12.50
CA ILE A 6 15.97 -17.42 -12.44
C ILE A 6 16.17 -18.11 -13.79
N PRO A 7 17.40 -18.39 -14.21
CA PRO A 7 17.70 -19.21 -15.38
C PRO A 7 17.61 -20.67 -14.98
N ALA A 8 16.40 -21.23 -15.00
CA ALA A 8 16.18 -22.64 -14.66
C ALA A 8 15.16 -23.23 -15.63
N ASP A 9 15.47 -24.42 -16.13
CA ASP A 9 14.61 -25.23 -16.96
C ASP A 9 13.89 -26.28 -16.10
N HIS A 10 12.77 -26.79 -16.59
CA HIS A 10 11.99 -27.86 -15.94
C HIS A 10 11.44 -27.54 -14.55
N LEU A 11 11.02 -26.29 -14.33
CA LEU A 11 10.35 -25.88 -13.09
C LEU A 11 8.88 -26.32 -13.11
N THR A 12 8.43 -26.91 -11.99
CA THR A 12 7.01 -27.22 -11.76
C THR A 12 6.38 -26.08 -10.97
N ALA A 13 5.46 -25.33 -11.59
CA ALA A 13 4.70 -24.30 -10.93
C ALA A 13 3.57 -24.89 -10.08
N LEU A 14 3.34 -24.34 -8.88
CA LEU A 14 2.15 -24.69 -8.10
C LEU A 14 0.89 -24.12 -8.80
N PRO A 15 -0.19 -24.91 -8.90
CA PRO A 15 -1.51 -24.38 -9.26
C PRO A 15 -1.92 -23.32 -8.21
N ILE A 16 -2.65 -22.30 -8.64
CA ILE A 16 -3.06 -21.20 -7.77
C ILE A 16 -4.56 -21.32 -7.55
N ALA A 17 -4.97 -21.44 -6.28
CA ALA A 17 -6.37 -21.42 -5.89
C ALA A 17 -6.87 -19.97 -5.70
N ASP A 18 -8.17 -19.80 -5.89
CA ASP A 18 -8.86 -18.54 -5.53
C ASP A 18 -9.02 -18.44 -4.00
N SER A 19 -8.19 -17.58 -3.38
CA SER A 19 -8.23 -17.38 -1.92
C SER A 19 -9.51 -16.75 -1.39
N SER A 20 -10.40 -16.22 -2.26
CA SER A 20 -11.71 -15.72 -1.84
C SER A 20 -12.71 -16.83 -1.50
N GLN A 21 -12.43 -18.07 -1.91
CA GLN A 21 -13.27 -19.24 -1.63
C GLN A 21 -12.89 -19.99 -0.35
N LEU A 22 -11.82 -19.57 0.32
CA LEU A 22 -11.32 -20.19 1.53
C LEU A 22 -12.32 -20.04 2.70
N LYS A 23 -12.33 -21.04 3.58
CA LYS A 23 -13.18 -21.07 4.75
C LYS A 23 -12.36 -21.36 6.01
N VAL A 24 -12.76 -20.79 7.12
CA VAL A 24 -12.23 -21.16 8.43
C VAL A 24 -12.49 -22.65 8.65
N GLY A 25 -11.44 -23.37 9.08
CA GLY A 25 -11.45 -24.82 9.24
C GLY A 25 -10.86 -25.60 8.05
N ASP A 26 -10.61 -24.97 6.91
CA ASP A 26 -9.94 -25.63 5.77
C ASP A 26 -8.52 -26.07 6.19
N PHE A 27 -8.16 -27.32 5.86
CA PHE A 27 -6.81 -27.84 6.11
C PHE A 27 -5.79 -27.19 5.20
N VAL A 28 -4.63 -26.85 5.78
CA VAL A 28 -3.54 -26.19 5.06
C VAL A 28 -2.19 -26.82 5.42
N VAL A 29 -1.26 -26.66 4.50
CA VAL A 29 0.14 -27.08 4.67
C VAL A 29 1.03 -25.87 4.39
N ALA A 30 1.87 -25.52 5.36
CA ALA A 30 2.87 -24.47 5.21
C ALA A 30 4.22 -25.10 4.84
N ILE A 31 4.85 -24.59 3.80
CA ILE A 31 6.15 -25.06 3.28
C ILE A 31 7.14 -23.91 3.39
N GLY A 32 8.35 -24.19 3.87
CA GLY A 32 9.40 -23.19 4.02
C GLY A 32 10.73 -23.78 4.45
N ASN A 33 11.65 -22.90 4.90
CA ASN A 33 12.97 -23.28 5.42
C ASN A 33 13.23 -22.57 6.76
N PRO A 34 12.52 -23.00 7.84
CA PRO A 34 12.63 -22.35 9.13
C PRO A 34 14.04 -22.48 9.67
N PHE A 35 14.61 -21.36 10.15
CA PHE A 35 15.93 -21.27 10.75
C PHE A 35 17.09 -21.77 9.85
N GLY A 36 16.86 -21.94 8.54
CA GLY A 36 17.86 -22.47 7.62
C GLY A 36 18.16 -23.95 7.77
N LEU A 37 17.30 -24.70 8.46
CA LEU A 37 17.51 -26.15 8.75
C LEU A 37 17.20 -27.08 7.56
N GLY A 38 16.77 -26.51 6.43
CA GLY A 38 16.32 -27.23 5.26
C GLY A 38 14.81 -27.12 5.06
N GLN A 39 14.34 -27.65 3.93
CA GLN A 39 12.92 -27.61 3.59
C GLN A 39 12.09 -28.34 4.64
N THR A 40 11.10 -27.66 5.17
CA THR A 40 10.23 -28.13 6.24
C THR A 40 8.77 -27.95 5.84
N VAL A 41 7.96 -28.90 6.24
CA VAL A 41 6.52 -28.92 6.00
C VAL A 41 5.81 -28.99 7.35
N THR A 42 4.85 -28.08 7.57
CA THR A 42 3.99 -28.08 8.74
C THR A 42 2.52 -28.06 8.30
N SER A 43 1.60 -28.56 9.11
CA SER A 43 0.17 -28.59 8.79
C SER A 43 -0.65 -27.95 9.89
N GLY A 44 -1.82 -27.49 9.51
CA GLY A 44 -2.81 -26.88 10.38
C GLY A 44 -4.09 -26.59 9.61
N ILE A 45 -4.85 -25.60 10.10
CA ILE A 45 -6.10 -25.14 9.49
C ILE A 45 -6.06 -23.62 9.28
N ILE A 46 -6.98 -23.12 8.48
CA ILE A 46 -7.32 -21.69 8.46
C ILE A 46 -8.06 -21.37 9.75
N SER A 47 -7.43 -20.60 10.64
CA SER A 47 -8.01 -20.21 11.92
C SER A 47 -8.88 -18.96 11.79
N ALA A 48 -8.56 -18.06 10.85
CA ALA A 48 -9.35 -16.87 10.53
C ALA A 48 -8.97 -16.34 9.13
N LEU A 49 -9.85 -15.53 8.57
CA LEU A 49 -9.66 -14.79 7.31
C LEU A 49 -9.82 -13.29 7.54
N GLY A 50 -9.25 -12.47 6.66
CA GLY A 50 -9.40 -11.03 6.70
C GLY A 50 -8.72 -10.35 7.90
N ARG A 51 -7.64 -10.93 8.42
CA ARG A 51 -6.91 -10.31 9.54
C ARG A 51 -6.20 -9.04 9.09
N SER A 52 -6.55 -7.93 9.73
CA SER A 52 -6.03 -6.59 9.44
C SER A 52 -5.83 -5.79 10.73
N GLY A 53 -5.18 -4.62 10.64
CA GLY A 53 -4.93 -3.76 11.80
C GLY A 53 -3.85 -4.30 12.74
N LEU A 54 -2.98 -5.20 12.25
CA LEU A 54 -1.91 -5.80 13.04
C LEU A 54 -0.63 -4.96 13.05
N GLY A 55 -0.52 -3.97 12.14
CA GLY A 55 0.66 -3.12 12.00
C GLY A 55 1.87 -3.83 11.39
N ILE A 56 1.65 -4.97 10.74
CA ILE A 56 2.70 -5.75 10.06
C ILE A 56 3.02 -5.12 8.72
N GLU A 57 1.98 -4.76 7.96
CA GLU A 57 2.08 -4.18 6.61
C GLU A 57 1.04 -3.05 6.43
N GLY A 58 1.26 -2.18 5.45
CA GLY A 58 0.31 -1.10 5.15
C GLY A 58 -1.03 -1.57 4.56
N TYR A 59 -1.08 -2.79 4.03
CA TYR A 59 -2.26 -3.45 3.47
C TYR A 59 -2.32 -4.88 4.02
N GLU A 60 -3.31 -5.14 4.84
CA GLU A 60 -3.44 -6.36 5.61
C GLU A 60 -4.79 -7.01 5.34
N ASP A 61 -4.77 -8.21 4.80
CA ASP A 61 -5.91 -9.09 4.59
C ASP A 61 -5.43 -10.53 4.80
N PHE A 62 -4.78 -10.79 5.95
CA PHE A 62 -4.06 -12.04 6.14
C PHE A 62 -5.00 -13.23 6.38
N ILE A 63 -4.58 -14.38 5.84
CA ILE A 63 -5.03 -15.69 6.28
C ILE A 63 -4.29 -15.98 7.59
N GLN A 64 -5.04 -16.24 8.68
CA GLN A 64 -4.49 -16.75 9.92
C GLN A 64 -4.51 -18.27 9.90
N THR A 65 -3.42 -18.91 10.34
CA THR A 65 -3.30 -20.38 10.46
C THR A 65 -2.57 -20.77 11.74
N ASP A 66 -2.86 -21.94 12.26
CA ASP A 66 -2.13 -22.58 13.35
C ASP A 66 -1.03 -23.52 12.83
N ALA A 67 -0.92 -23.74 11.53
CA ALA A 67 0.28 -24.36 10.93
C ALA A 67 1.53 -23.62 11.39
N SER A 68 2.53 -24.34 11.87
CA SER A 68 3.73 -23.73 12.46
C SER A 68 4.52 -22.92 11.43
N ILE A 69 4.44 -21.60 11.51
CA ILE A 69 5.26 -20.65 10.75
C ILE A 69 6.31 -20.08 11.69
N ASN A 70 7.57 -20.10 11.28
CA ASN A 70 8.71 -19.58 12.03
C ASN A 70 9.60 -18.74 11.10
N PRO A 71 10.54 -17.93 11.64
CA PRO A 71 11.52 -17.20 10.84
C PRO A 71 12.25 -18.12 9.85
N GLY A 72 12.22 -17.73 8.57
CA GLY A 72 12.71 -18.54 7.44
C GLY A 72 11.60 -19.17 6.58
N ASN A 73 10.37 -19.28 7.08
CA ASN A 73 9.21 -19.69 6.27
C ASN A 73 8.62 -18.56 5.44
N SER A 74 8.94 -17.30 5.76
CA SER A 74 8.44 -16.13 5.02
C SER A 74 8.81 -16.18 3.54
N GLY A 75 7.82 -16.00 2.65
CA GLY A 75 7.96 -16.18 1.20
C GLY A 75 7.70 -17.62 0.73
N GLY A 76 7.61 -18.59 1.63
CA GLY A 76 7.22 -19.96 1.34
C GLY A 76 5.71 -20.10 1.07
N ALA A 77 5.31 -21.24 0.54
CA ALA A 77 3.93 -21.50 0.15
C ALA A 77 3.07 -21.92 1.34
N LEU A 78 1.83 -21.41 1.39
CA LEU A 78 0.72 -22.02 2.10
C LEU A 78 -0.17 -22.67 1.04
N VAL A 79 -0.38 -23.99 1.14
CA VAL A 79 -1.14 -24.76 0.16
C VAL A 79 -2.32 -25.48 0.80
N ASN A 80 -3.35 -25.80 0.00
CA ASN A 80 -4.44 -26.65 0.41
C ASN A 80 -4.09 -28.13 0.19
N LEU A 81 -5.00 -29.06 0.54
CA LEU A 81 -4.79 -30.50 0.39
C LEU A 81 -4.75 -30.97 -1.08
N ARG A 82 -5.11 -30.11 -2.06
CA ARG A 82 -4.94 -30.40 -3.50
C ARG A 82 -3.57 -29.97 -4.03
N GLY A 83 -2.70 -29.40 -3.16
CA GLY A 83 -1.40 -28.86 -3.55
C GLY A 83 -1.48 -27.52 -4.27
N GLU A 84 -2.60 -26.81 -4.16
CA GLU A 84 -2.79 -25.49 -4.76
C GLU A 84 -2.34 -24.39 -3.79
N LEU A 85 -1.66 -23.36 -4.31
CA LEU A 85 -1.23 -22.20 -3.56
C LEU A 85 -2.45 -21.37 -3.14
N ILE A 86 -2.66 -21.25 -1.84
CA ILE A 86 -3.72 -20.43 -1.23
C ILE A 86 -3.17 -19.14 -0.59
N GLY A 87 -1.87 -19.11 -0.30
CA GLY A 87 -1.23 -17.95 0.30
C GLY A 87 0.28 -18.05 0.33
N MET A 88 0.93 -16.96 0.71
CA MET A 88 2.37 -16.86 0.94
C MET A 88 2.63 -16.56 2.41
N ASN A 89 3.36 -17.46 3.09
CA ASN A 89 3.74 -17.28 4.48
C ASN A 89 4.48 -15.95 4.68
N THR A 90 4.14 -15.18 5.70
CA THR A 90 4.74 -13.84 5.88
C THR A 90 5.18 -13.52 7.29
N ALA A 91 4.33 -13.73 8.31
CA ALA A 91 4.58 -13.27 9.66
C ALA A 91 4.00 -14.22 10.71
N ILE A 92 4.43 -14.03 11.96
CA ILE A 92 3.88 -14.65 13.15
C ILE A 92 3.59 -13.58 14.19
N LEU A 93 2.58 -13.79 15.01
CA LEU A 93 2.43 -13.07 16.27
C LEU A 93 3.13 -13.86 17.37
N ALA A 94 4.32 -13.40 17.76
CA ALA A 94 5.21 -14.17 18.63
C ALA A 94 5.86 -13.26 19.69
N PRO A 95 5.20 -13.03 20.83
CA PRO A 95 5.76 -12.20 21.92
C PRO A 95 7.13 -12.69 22.42
N SER A 96 7.40 -13.98 22.31
CA SER A 96 8.66 -14.63 22.73
C SER A 96 9.54 -15.11 21.56
N GLY A 97 9.25 -14.70 20.33
CA GLY A 97 10.07 -15.02 19.15
C GLY A 97 9.83 -16.38 18.50
N GLY A 98 8.99 -17.24 19.07
CA GLY A 98 8.61 -18.55 18.51
C GLY A 98 7.12 -18.63 18.18
N ASN A 99 6.73 -19.56 17.31
CA ASN A 99 5.33 -19.79 16.95
C ASN A 99 4.51 -20.22 18.18
N VAL A 100 3.39 -19.55 18.41
CA VAL A 100 2.42 -19.85 19.47
C VAL A 100 1.06 -20.29 18.89
N GLY A 101 1.03 -20.82 17.66
CA GLY A 101 -0.19 -21.22 16.97
C GLY A 101 -0.89 -20.06 16.25
N ILE A 102 -0.18 -18.94 16.03
CA ILE A 102 -0.71 -17.78 15.31
C ILE A 102 0.27 -17.39 14.20
N GLY A 103 0.06 -17.94 13.02
CA GLY A 103 0.80 -17.61 11.80
C GLY A 103 -0.07 -16.87 10.81
N PHE A 104 0.54 -16.08 9.92
CA PHE A 104 -0.12 -15.27 8.90
C PHE A 104 0.46 -15.56 7.52
N ALA A 105 -0.45 -15.61 6.54
CA ALA A 105 -0.08 -15.69 5.13
C ALA A 105 -0.83 -14.63 4.32
N ILE A 106 -0.17 -14.09 3.31
CA ILE A 106 -0.78 -13.18 2.31
C ILE A 106 -1.63 -14.04 1.37
N PRO A 107 -2.93 -13.75 1.14
CA PRO A 107 -3.79 -14.51 0.26
C PRO A 107 -3.27 -14.59 -1.17
N SER A 108 -3.46 -15.72 -1.84
CA SER A 108 -2.98 -15.95 -3.23
C SER A 108 -3.45 -14.89 -4.21
N ASN A 109 -4.71 -14.42 -4.12
CA ASN A 109 -5.24 -13.38 -4.99
C ASN A 109 -4.45 -12.06 -4.83
N MET A 110 -4.09 -11.70 -3.59
CA MET A 110 -3.26 -10.53 -3.31
C MET A 110 -1.82 -10.72 -3.84
N VAL A 111 -1.23 -11.91 -3.62
CA VAL A 111 0.10 -12.27 -4.15
C VAL A 111 0.14 -12.11 -5.66
N MET A 112 -0.88 -12.60 -6.37
CA MET A 112 -0.95 -12.53 -7.82
C MET A 112 -1.10 -11.10 -8.33
N SER A 113 -1.98 -10.29 -7.71
CA SER A 113 -2.15 -8.88 -8.07
C SER A 113 -0.83 -8.09 -7.91
N ILE A 114 -0.13 -8.30 -6.79
CA ILE A 114 1.17 -7.64 -6.55
C ILE A 114 2.23 -8.12 -7.53
N LYS A 115 2.32 -9.44 -7.78
CA LYS A 115 3.24 -10.03 -8.77
C LYS A 115 3.04 -9.41 -10.15
N ASP A 116 1.78 -9.32 -10.62
CA ASP A 116 1.47 -8.78 -11.93
C ASP A 116 1.86 -7.29 -12.05
N SER A 117 1.63 -6.52 -10.98
CA SER A 117 2.06 -5.12 -10.91
C SER A 117 3.60 -5.00 -10.98
N LEU A 118 4.34 -5.82 -10.22
CA LEU A 118 5.80 -5.81 -10.20
C LEU A 118 6.39 -6.21 -11.57
N ILE A 119 5.85 -7.25 -12.21
CA ILE A 119 6.33 -7.70 -13.52
C ILE A 119 6.05 -6.64 -14.61
N LYS A 120 4.85 -6.04 -14.59
CA LYS A 120 4.41 -5.09 -15.62
C LYS A 120 5.04 -3.71 -15.46
N HIS A 121 5.26 -3.27 -14.23
CA HIS A 121 5.61 -1.88 -13.93
C HIS A 121 6.92 -1.70 -13.14
N GLY A 122 7.52 -2.78 -12.62
CA GLY A 122 8.66 -2.71 -11.72
C GLY A 122 8.32 -2.23 -10.30
N GLU A 123 7.08 -1.81 -10.07
CA GLU A 123 6.58 -1.27 -8.79
C GLU A 123 5.13 -1.68 -8.55
N VAL A 124 4.68 -1.64 -7.30
CA VAL A 124 3.28 -1.84 -6.96
C VAL A 124 2.52 -0.52 -7.14
N ARG A 125 1.75 -0.42 -8.22
CA ARG A 125 0.86 0.72 -8.48
C ARG A 125 -0.48 0.47 -7.85
N ARG A 126 -0.72 1.11 -6.72
CA ARG A 126 -1.97 0.97 -5.97
C ARG A 126 -3.04 1.91 -6.49
N GLY A 127 -4.26 1.41 -6.53
CA GLY A 127 -5.42 2.22 -6.84
C GLY A 127 -5.70 3.26 -5.74
N LEU A 128 -6.23 4.41 -6.14
CA LEU A 128 -6.70 5.46 -5.24
C LEU A 128 -8.17 5.76 -5.53
N LEU A 129 -8.97 5.78 -4.47
CA LEU A 129 -10.33 6.32 -4.49
C LEU A 129 -10.35 7.79 -4.03
N GLY A 130 -9.38 8.19 -3.21
CA GLY A 130 -9.24 9.55 -2.66
C GLY A 130 -10.19 9.83 -1.51
N ILE A 131 -10.34 8.85 -0.61
CA ILE A 131 -11.09 8.97 0.63
C ILE A 131 -10.19 8.75 1.84
N THR A 132 -10.49 9.41 2.95
CA THR A 132 -10.09 9.01 4.28
C THR A 132 -11.30 8.41 4.96
N SER A 133 -11.17 7.20 5.49
CA SER A 133 -12.26 6.49 6.16
C SER A 133 -11.85 6.04 7.55
N GLN A 134 -12.83 5.85 8.41
CA GLN A 134 -12.69 5.31 9.76
C GLN A 134 -13.73 4.22 10.00
N ASP A 135 -13.49 3.40 11.01
CA ASP A 135 -14.41 2.34 11.38
C ASP A 135 -15.70 2.92 11.94
N LEU A 136 -16.81 2.25 11.66
CA LEU A 136 -18.11 2.58 12.22
C LEU A 136 -18.20 2.07 13.66
N THR A 137 -17.93 2.95 14.62
CA THR A 137 -18.04 2.64 16.04
C THR A 137 -19.50 2.67 16.52
N PRO A 138 -19.87 2.01 17.66
CA PRO A 138 -21.21 2.09 18.22
C PRO A 138 -21.70 3.51 18.45
N ASP A 139 -20.82 4.42 18.85
CA ASP A 139 -21.15 5.84 19.07
C ASP A 139 -21.52 6.53 17.75
N LEU A 140 -20.80 6.23 16.66
CA LEU A 140 -21.11 6.73 15.33
C LEU A 140 -22.41 6.15 14.77
N VAL A 141 -22.67 4.85 15.02
CA VAL A 141 -23.97 4.23 14.67
C VAL A 141 -25.11 4.99 15.31
N ASN A 142 -25.01 5.30 16.61
CA ASN A 142 -26.00 6.05 17.34
C ASN A 142 -26.12 7.51 16.87
N ALA A 143 -24.98 8.18 16.68
CA ALA A 143 -24.93 9.59 16.25
C ALA A 143 -25.52 9.79 14.84
N PHE A 144 -25.29 8.85 13.92
CA PHE A 144 -25.86 8.86 12.57
C PHE A 144 -27.25 8.21 12.49
N ASN A 145 -27.77 7.69 13.61
CA ASN A 145 -29.06 6.98 13.67
C ASN A 145 -29.20 5.85 12.63
N LEU A 146 -28.18 4.99 12.58
CA LEU A 146 -28.07 3.95 11.55
C LEU A 146 -28.66 2.62 12.01
N GLU A 147 -29.34 1.93 11.13
CA GLU A 147 -29.73 0.54 11.32
C GLU A 147 -28.57 -0.42 11.14
N ASN A 148 -27.65 -0.10 10.21
CA ASN A 148 -26.45 -0.88 9.94
C ASN A 148 -25.34 -0.58 10.94
N LYS A 149 -24.72 -1.64 11.48
CA LYS A 149 -23.66 -1.57 12.50
C LYS A 149 -22.26 -1.88 11.95
N GLN A 150 -22.11 -2.08 10.65
CA GLN A 150 -20.83 -2.39 10.00
C GLN A 150 -20.60 -1.52 8.77
N GLY A 151 -19.35 -1.14 8.53
CA GLY A 151 -18.96 -0.34 7.40
C GLY A 151 -17.76 0.57 7.69
N ALA A 152 -17.40 1.34 6.70
CA ALA A 152 -16.37 2.37 6.77
C ALA A 152 -16.99 3.75 6.53
N VAL A 153 -16.93 4.65 7.51
CA VAL A 153 -17.42 6.03 7.38
C VAL A 153 -16.38 6.86 6.65
N ILE A 154 -16.79 7.57 5.60
CA ILE A 154 -15.95 8.55 4.91
C ILE A 154 -15.84 9.80 5.80
N SER A 155 -14.63 10.08 6.29
CA SER A 155 -14.36 11.29 7.09
C SER A 155 -13.88 12.46 6.24
N ARG A 156 -13.24 12.19 5.09
CA ARG A 156 -12.76 13.20 4.14
C ARG A 156 -12.70 12.65 2.73
N ILE A 157 -12.95 13.51 1.76
CA ILE A 157 -12.75 13.25 0.33
C ILE A 157 -11.74 14.26 -0.21
N GLU A 158 -10.77 13.75 -0.97
CA GLU A 158 -9.79 14.59 -1.67
C GLU A 158 -10.46 15.27 -2.87
N SER A 159 -10.19 16.57 -3.05
CA SER A 159 -10.71 17.33 -4.19
C SER A 159 -10.24 16.72 -5.52
N ASN A 160 -11.14 16.68 -6.51
CA ASN A 160 -10.89 16.09 -7.83
C ASN A 160 -10.60 14.58 -7.84
N SER A 161 -10.71 13.91 -6.69
CA SER A 161 -10.51 12.46 -6.58
C SER A 161 -11.59 11.65 -7.32
N PRO A 162 -11.36 10.34 -7.56
CA PRO A 162 -12.38 9.43 -8.04
C PRO A 162 -13.67 9.44 -7.20
N ALA A 163 -13.54 9.47 -5.87
CA ALA A 163 -14.69 9.55 -4.95
C ALA A 163 -15.49 10.83 -5.15
N ALA A 164 -14.81 11.99 -5.24
CA ALA A 164 -15.49 13.27 -5.48
C ALA A 164 -16.21 13.28 -6.83
N LYS A 165 -15.59 12.74 -7.89
CA LYS A 165 -16.20 12.64 -9.23
C LYS A 165 -17.38 11.68 -9.27
N ALA A 166 -17.36 10.65 -8.41
CA ALA A 166 -18.46 9.69 -8.26
C ALA A 166 -19.61 10.22 -7.39
N GLY A 167 -19.44 11.39 -6.75
CA GLY A 167 -20.48 12.01 -5.94
C GLY A 167 -20.58 11.44 -4.53
N LEU A 168 -19.54 10.78 -4.02
CA LEU A 168 -19.43 10.41 -2.60
C LEU A 168 -19.18 11.65 -1.75
N GLU A 169 -19.69 11.65 -0.51
CA GLU A 169 -19.60 12.77 0.42
C GLU A 169 -19.06 12.32 1.79
N PRO A 170 -18.43 13.24 2.56
CA PRO A 170 -18.14 12.95 3.96
C PRO A 170 -19.42 12.64 4.73
N GLY A 171 -19.38 11.59 5.56
CA GLY A 171 -20.57 11.05 6.25
C GLY A 171 -21.20 9.85 5.55
N ASP A 172 -20.87 9.58 4.29
CA ASP A 172 -21.29 8.34 3.62
C ASP A 172 -20.62 7.12 4.27
N ILE A 173 -21.36 6.02 4.33
CA ILE A 173 -20.92 4.78 4.96
C ILE A 173 -20.79 3.70 3.90
N ILE A 174 -19.59 3.32 3.57
CA ILE A 174 -19.31 2.25 2.61
C ILE A 174 -19.55 0.91 3.30
N VAL A 175 -20.40 0.08 2.69
CA VAL A 175 -20.77 -1.26 3.20
C VAL A 175 -20.43 -2.37 2.21
N GLY A 176 -20.04 -2.02 0.98
CA GLY A 176 -19.63 -2.98 -0.05
C GLY A 176 -18.77 -2.34 -1.12
N ALA A 177 -17.91 -3.16 -1.73
CA ALA A 177 -17.12 -2.77 -2.89
C ALA A 177 -16.89 -4.00 -3.78
N ASN A 178 -17.25 -3.90 -5.08
CA ASN A 178 -17.17 -5.00 -6.06
C ASN A 178 -17.83 -6.29 -5.56
N GLY A 179 -19.02 -6.19 -4.94
CA GLY A 179 -19.79 -7.32 -4.40
C GLY A 179 -19.20 -7.92 -3.12
N LYS A 180 -18.09 -7.42 -2.59
CA LYS A 180 -17.52 -7.83 -1.29
C LYS A 180 -18.02 -6.91 -0.19
N ALA A 181 -18.42 -7.50 0.94
CA ALA A 181 -18.83 -6.73 2.12
C ALA A 181 -17.65 -5.94 2.71
N VAL A 182 -17.89 -4.69 3.05
CA VAL A 182 -16.96 -3.80 3.77
C VAL A 182 -17.45 -3.70 5.21
N LYS A 183 -16.65 -4.20 6.15
CA LYS A 183 -16.98 -4.22 7.58
C LYS A 183 -16.29 -3.09 8.34
N ASN A 184 -15.15 -2.60 7.83
CA ASN A 184 -14.29 -1.60 8.45
C ASN A 184 -13.46 -0.85 7.39
N SER A 185 -12.69 0.14 7.85
CA SER A 185 -11.84 0.97 7.00
C SER A 185 -10.67 0.23 6.34
N HIS A 186 -10.22 -0.88 6.92
CA HIS A 186 -9.16 -1.70 6.33
C HIS A 186 -9.68 -2.48 5.11
N ASP A 187 -10.92 -2.98 5.18
CA ASP A 187 -11.52 -3.73 4.06
C ASP A 187 -11.58 -2.87 2.79
N ILE A 188 -12.13 -1.66 2.90
CA ILE A 188 -12.20 -0.77 1.72
C ILE A 188 -10.82 -0.38 1.22
N ARG A 189 -9.85 -0.12 2.12
CA ARG A 189 -8.46 0.18 1.74
C ARG A 189 -7.85 -0.99 0.96
N ASN A 190 -8.03 -2.22 1.44
CA ASN A 190 -7.49 -3.42 0.79
C ASN A 190 -8.12 -3.64 -0.58
N ILE A 191 -9.45 -3.54 -0.70
CA ILE A 191 -10.15 -3.71 -1.97
C ILE A 191 -9.64 -2.69 -2.99
N ILE A 192 -9.62 -1.40 -2.64
CA ILE A 192 -9.16 -0.33 -3.52
C ILE A 192 -7.68 -0.46 -3.87
N GLY A 193 -6.85 -0.80 -2.87
CA GLY A 193 -5.39 -0.91 -3.03
C GLY A 193 -4.94 -2.04 -3.97
N LEU A 194 -5.79 -3.03 -4.23
CA LEU A 194 -5.54 -4.14 -5.16
C LEU A 194 -6.01 -3.86 -6.59
N LEU A 195 -6.83 -2.82 -6.79
CA LEU A 195 -7.30 -2.40 -8.11
C LEU A 195 -6.22 -1.61 -8.85
N GLN A 196 -6.24 -1.71 -10.18
CA GLN A 196 -5.34 -0.95 -11.04
C GLN A 196 -5.91 0.44 -11.34
N VAL A 197 -5.02 1.37 -11.67
CA VAL A 197 -5.43 2.70 -12.15
C VAL A 197 -6.22 2.54 -13.44
N GLY A 198 -7.44 3.07 -13.47
CA GLY A 198 -8.37 2.96 -14.59
C GLY A 198 -9.44 1.90 -14.44
N ASP A 199 -9.31 0.98 -13.46
CA ASP A 199 -10.37 0.02 -13.15
C ASP A 199 -11.61 0.73 -12.62
N ASP A 200 -12.77 0.16 -12.88
CA ASP A 200 -14.01 0.60 -12.27
C ASP A 200 -14.23 -0.16 -10.95
N VAL A 201 -14.73 0.53 -9.93
CA VAL A 201 -15.17 -0.06 -8.67
C VAL A 201 -16.62 0.30 -8.39
N GLU A 202 -17.45 -0.71 -8.21
CA GLU A 202 -18.81 -0.54 -7.73
C GLU A 202 -18.80 -0.42 -6.20
N ILE A 203 -19.39 0.64 -5.64
CA ILE A 203 -19.42 0.91 -4.21
C ILE A 203 -20.88 0.92 -3.75
N ASP A 204 -21.21 0.05 -2.80
CA ASP A 204 -22.44 0.07 -2.05
C ASP A 204 -22.25 0.92 -0.80
N TYR A 205 -23.08 1.92 -0.59
CA TYR A 205 -22.98 2.83 0.55
C TYR A 205 -24.32 3.33 1.05
N TYR A 206 -24.34 3.87 2.25
CA TYR A 206 -25.48 4.61 2.80
C TYR A 206 -25.17 6.11 2.78
N HIS A 207 -26.10 6.89 2.24
CA HIS A 207 -26.15 8.33 2.38
C HIS A 207 -27.29 8.65 3.35
N GLY A 208 -26.95 9.00 4.60
CA GLY A 208 -27.92 8.92 5.70
C GLY A 208 -28.45 7.49 5.85
N ASN A 209 -29.78 7.31 5.78
CA ASN A 209 -30.42 6.00 5.84
C ASN A 209 -30.76 5.40 4.46
N GLU A 210 -30.41 6.08 3.38
CA GLU A 210 -30.68 5.61 2.03
C GLU A 210 -29.51 4.79 1.48
N LYS A 211 -29.78 3.52 1.12
CA LYS A 211 -28.78 2.66 0.47
C LYS A 211 -28.64 3.04 -1.00
N ARG A 212 -27.44 3.32 -1.43
CA ARG A 212 -27.09 3.74 -2.79
C ARG A 212 -25.95 2.90 -3.35
N LYS A 213 -25.81 2.96 -4.67
CA LYS A 213 -24.70 2.42 -5.43
C LYS A 213 -24.09 3.47 -6.31
N VAL A 214 -22.76 3.42 -6.46
CA VAL A 214 -22.04 4.26 -7.41
C VAL A 214 -20.86 3.49 -8.01
N VAL A 215 -20.51 3.82 -9.25
CA VAL A 215 -19.29 3.32 -9.88
C VAL A 215 -18.27 4.45 -9.90
N ALA A 216 -17.11 4.21 -9.33
CA ALA A 216 -15.97 5.13 -9.36
C ALA A 216 -14.83 4.54 -10.19
N LYS A 217 -14.15 5.38 -10.98
CA LYS A 217 -12.97 4.95 -11.73
C LYS A 217 -11.73 5.18 -10.89
N ILE A 218 -10.99 4.11 -10.60
CA ILE A 218 -9.78 4.15 -9.78
C ILE A 218 -8.73 5.09 -10.37
N GLY A 219 -8.25 6.01 -9.55
CA GLY A 219 -7.26 7.02 -9.91
C GLY A 219 -5.83 6.65 -9.50
N LYS A 220 -4.91 7.47 -9.95
CA LYS A 220 -3.55 7.52 -9.43
C LYS A 220 -3.53 8.32 -8.12
N PRO A 221 -2.71 7.96 -7.14
CA PRO A 221 -2.36 8.89 -6.08
C PRO A 221 -1.78 10.18 -6.69
N GLU A 222 -2.54 11.27 -6.67
CA GLU A 222 -2.01 12.57 -7.06
C GLU A 222 -1.25 13.12 -5.85
N ARG A 223 0.07 13.15 -5.95
CA ARG A 223 0.87 13.90 -5.00
C ARG A 223 0.77 15.36 -5.39
N PRO A 224 0.50 16.27 -4.44
CA PRO A 224 0.58 17.69 -4.71
C PRO A 224 1.94 17.99 -5.35
N GLN A 225 1.91 18.41 -6.59
CA GLN A 225 3.12 18.78 -7.33
C GLN A 225 3.27 20.29 -7.29
N LEU A 226 4.48 20.75 -7.09
CA LEU A 226 4.80 22.16 -7.07
C LEU A 226 5.97 22.44 -8.02
N ALA A 227 5.81 23.45 -8.86
CA ALA A 227 6.92 23.95 -9.68
C ALA A 227 8.00 24.53 -8.76
N GLY A 228 9.23 24.04 -8.88
CA GLY A 228 10.33 24.41 -7.99
C GLY A 228 10.64 25.90 -7.99
N GLU A 229 10.36 26.61 -9.09
CA GLU A 229 10.50 28.07 -9.19
C GLU A 229 9.61 28.84 -8.22
N LYS A 230 8.45 28.27 -7.80
CA LYS A 230 7.56 28.87 -6.80
C LYS A 230 8.16 28.79 -5.39
N LEU A 231 9.12 27.91 -5.19
CA LEU A 231 9.82 27.73 -3.93
C LEU A 231 11.17 28.49 -3.92
N HIS A 232 11.95 28.29 -4.95
CA HIS A 232 13.28 28.90 -5.07
C HIS A 232 13.69 29.09 -6.53
N LYS A 233 14.21 30.26 -6.90
CA LYS A 233 14.63 30.57 -8.29
C LYS A 233 15.59 29.56 -8.89
N LYS A 234 16.46 28.99 -8.06
CA LYS A 234 17.46 27.99 -8.45
C LYS A 234 16.88 26.59 -8.68
N LEU A 235 15.61 26.38 -8.38
CA LEU A 235 14.87 25.15 -8.69
C LEU A 235 13.96 25.31 -9.93
N ARG A 236 14.16 26.38 -10.70
CA ARG A 236 13.42 26.62 -11.95
C ARG A 236 13.62 25.44 -12.91
N GLY A 237 12.53 24.97 -13.50
CA GLY A 237 12.50 23.82 -14.39
C GLY A 237 12.34 22.47 -13.68
N THR A 238 12.11 22.46 -12.35
CA THR A 238 11.78 21.24 -11.63
C THR A 238 10.30 21.18 -11.28
N ILE A 239 9.77 19.94 -11.17
CA ILE A 239 8.51 19.63 -10.53
C ILE A 239 8.82 18.80 -9.30
N LEU A 240 8.35 19.24 -8.16
CA LEU A 240 8.61 18.66 -6.84
C LEU A 240 7.32 18.11 -6.23
N SER A 241 7.43 17.02 -5.49
CA SER A 241 6.34 16.45 -4.69
C SER A 241 6.87 15.91 -3.35
N ASP A 242 5.99 15.52 -2.45
CA ASP A 242 6.40 14.72 -1.31
C ASP A 242 6.91 13.36 -1.76
N SER A 243 7.96 12.85 -1.12
CA SER A 243 8.47 11.50 -1.39
C SER A 243 7.41 10.43 -1.04
N PRO A 244 7.33 9.30 -1.80
CA PRO A 244 6.45 8.19 -1.45
C PRO A 244 6.74 7.65 -0.05
N LYS A 245 5.67 7.23 0.68
CA LYS A 245 5.80 6.68 2.04
C LYS A 245 6.69 5.41 2.16
N ASN A 246 6.94 4.74 1.06
CA ASN A 246 7.82 3.55 0.98
C ASN A 246 9.25 3.87 0.54
N GLN A 247 9.60 5.13 0.46
CA GLN A 247 10.95 5.64 0.15
C GLN A 247 11.46 6.51 1.29
N VAL A 248 12.68 7.03 1.11
CA VAL A 248 13.24 8.00 2.06
C VAL A 248 12.34 9.23 2.15
N GLU A 249 11.99 9.64 3.36
CA GLU A 249 11.20 10.85 3.60
C GLU A 249 11.95 12.09 3.13
N GLY A 250 11.27 12.95 2.38
CA GLY A 250 11.84 14.15 1.81
C GLY A 250 11.01 14.74 0.68
N VAL A 251 11.64 15.53 -0.16
CA VAL A 251 11.04 16.15 -1.34
C VAL A 251 11.58 15.49 -2.60
N LEU A 252 10.71 14.76 -3.30
CA LEU A 252 11.03 14.07 -4.54
C LEU A 252 11.08 15.05 -5.71
N ILE A 253 12.10 14.93 -6.53
CA ILE A 253 12.18 15.58 -7.82
C ILE A 253 11.48 14.70 -8.86
N GLU A 254 10.25 15.04 -9.21
CA GLU A 254 9.44 14.28 -10.18
C GLU A 254 9.93 14.47 -11.61
N LYS A 255 10.22 15.72 -11.95
CA LYS A 255 10.64 16.09 -13.31
C LYS A 255 11.67 17.21 -13.26
N ILE A 256 12.56 17.21 -14.23
CA ILE A 256 13.50 18.30 -14.49
C ILE A 256 13.52 18.56 -16.00
N ASP A 257 13.44 19.84 -16.36
CA ASP A 257 13.72 20.27 -17.72
C ASP A 257 15.21 20.10 -18.01
N THR A 258 15.55 19.28 -19.00
CA THR A 258 16.94 18.97 -19.38
C THR A 258 17.70 20.18 -19.91
N SER A 259 17.03 21.25 -20.33
CA SER A 259 17.63 22.52 -20.73
C SER A 259 17.91 23.45 -19.56
N SER A 260 17.38 23.16 -18.35
CA SER A 260 17.48 24.01 -17.16
C SER A 260 18.90 24.05 -16.57
N GLU A 261 19.19 25.13 -15.82
CA GLU A 261 20.44 25.22 -15.03
C GLU A 261 20.53 24.08 -14.00
N VAL A 262 19.39 23.71 -13.41
CA VAL A 262 19.31 22.66 -12.39
C VAL A 262 19.77 21.30 -12.94
N TRP A 263 19.43 20.98 -14.18
CA TRP A 263 19.93 19.75 -14.81
C TRP A 263 21.46 19.71 -14.89
N ARG A 264 22.08 20.87 -15.16
CA ARG A 264 23.55 20.99 -15.27
C ARG A 264 24.26 20.84 -13.91
N THR A 265 23.56 21.07 -12.79
CA THR A 265 24.13 20.82 -11.45
C THR A 265 24.23 19.35 -11.10
N GLY A 266 23.67 18.47 -11.92
CA GLY A 266 23.69 17.02 -11.70
C GLY A 266 22.43 16.46 -11.05
N LEU A 267 21.41 17.28 -10.75
CA LEU A 267 20.11 16.80 -10.28
C LEU A 267 19.39 15.98 -11.35
N ARG A 268 18.66 14.95 -10.93
CA ARG A 268 17.92 14.04 -11.80
C ARG A 268 16.52 13.78 -11.28
N PRO A 269 15.56 13.43 -12.15
CA PRO A 269 14.29 12.85 -11.71
C PRO A 269 14.53 11.60 -10.86
N GLY A 270 13.80 11.46 -9.76
CA GLY A 270 13.97 10.39 -8.78
C GLY A 270 14.88 10.75 -7.60
N ASP A 271 15.61 11.86 -7.65
CA ASP A 271 16.35 12.36 -6.49
C ASP A 271 15.39 12.80 -5.39
N VAL A 272 15.75 12.53 -4.13
CA VAL A 272 15.00 12.99 -2.97
C VAL A 272 15.82 13.99 -2.17
N ILE A 273 15.30 15.20 -1.98
CA ILE A 273 15.91 16.21 -1.11
C ILE A 273 15.55 15.83 0.33
N VAL A 274 16.54 15.44 1.12
CA VAL A 274 16.37 15.02 2.52
C VAL A 274 16.75 16.10 3.53
N SER A 275 17.47 17.13 3.09
CA SER A 275 17.70 18.33 3.88
C SER A 275 17.94 19.57 3.01
N ALA A 276 17.60 20.74 3.54
CA ALA A 276 17.88 22.03 2.92
C ALA A 276 18.49 22.99 3.96
N ASN A 277 19.54 23.72 3.59
CA ASN A 277 20.23 24.65 4.45
C ASN A 277 20.64 24.06 5.81
N ARG A 278 21.01 22.77 5.83
CA ARG A 278 21.37 21.94 7.00
C ARG A 278 20.19 21.51 7.89
N TYR A 279 18.95 21.86 7.55
CA TYR A 279 17.75 21.38 8.25
C TYR A 279 17.20 20.16 7.51
N ARG A 280 16.88 19.10 8.24
CA ARG A 280 16.19 17.94 7.69
C ARG A 280 14.79 18.33 7.25
N VAL A 281 14.34 17.76 6.11
CA VAL A 281 13.01 18.00 5.59
C VAL A 281 12.35 16.66 5.23
N HIS A 282 11.09 16.51 5.62
CA HIS A 282 10.33 15.28 5.41
C HIS A 282 9.28 15.41 4.30
N ASN A 283 8.93 16.64 3.94
CA ASN A 283 7.91 16.96 2.95
C ASN A 283 8.09 18.37 2.35
N LEU A 284 7.27 18.70 1.34
CA LEU A 284 7.27 20.01 0.68
C LEU A 284 6.97 21.18 1.63
N GLU A 285 6.14 20.95 2.64
CA GLU A 285 5.76 22.02 3.57
C GLU A 285 6.94 22.42 4.47
N GLU A 286 7.63 21.44 5.04
CA GLU A 286 8.85 21.68 5.81
C GLU A 286 9.96 22.29 4.93
N PHE A 287 10.07 21.81 3.67
CA PHE A 287 11.03 22.36 2.72
C PHE A 287 10.80 23.85 2.47
N LYS A 288 9.54 24.29 2.31
CA LYS A 288 9.19 25.71 2.16
C LYS A 288 9.64 26.56 3.36
N GLN A 289 9.53 26.00 4.58
CA GLN A 289 9.86 26.73 5.81
C GLN A 289 11.35 26.99 5.99
N VAL A 290 12.21 26.09 5.46
CA VAL A 290 13.68 26.16 5.68
C VAL A 290 14.45 26.82 4.52
N ILE A 291 13.79 27.06 3.39
CA ILE A 291 14.42 27.72 2.26
C ILE A 291 14.19 29.24 2.26
N ASN A 292 15.22 30.00 1.86
CA ASN A 292 15.11 31.44 1.61
C ASN A 292 15.28 31.70 0.13
N PRO A 293 14.24 32.22 -0.58
CA PRO A 293 14.28 32.42 -2.04
C PRO A 293 15.38 33.37 -2.53
N SER A 294 15.97 34.17 -1.64
CA SER A 294 16.92 35.23 -1.97
C SER A 294 18.40 34.82 -1.77
N THR A 295 18.65 33.64 -1.18
CA THR A 295 20.03 33.17 -0.89
C THR A 295 20.38 31.95 -1.73
N GLY A 296 21.65 31.50 -1.69
CA GLY A 296 22.02 30.20 -2.23
C GLY A 296 21.30 29.07 -1.49
N LEU A 297 21.04 27.97 -2.17
CA LEU A 297 20.32 26.83 -1.63
C LEU A 297 21.27 25.63 -1.52
N LEU A 298 21.63 25.25 -0.29
CA LEU A 298 22.35 24.02 0.01
C LEU A 298 21.33 22.90 0.22
N ILE A 299 21.40 21.84 -0.59
CA ILE A 299 20.52 20.67 -0.47
C ILE A 299 21.34 19.41 -0.30
N ASN A 300 20.84 18.48 0.50
CA ASN A 300 21.31 17.10 0.58
C ASN A 300 20.35 16.21 -0.20
N ILE A 301 20.90 15.46 -1.12
CA ILE A 301 20.16 14.59 -2.04
C ILE A 301 20.45 13.14 -1.72
N GLN A 302 19.37 12.34 -1.68
CA GLN A 302 19.42 10.89 -1.70
C GLN A 302 19.08 10.40 -3.10
N ARG A 303 19.97 9.61 -3.72
CA ARG A 303 19.77 8.92 -5.00
C ARG A 303 20.01 7.43 -4.82
N GLY A 304 18.97 6.65 -4.72
CA GLY A 304 19.08 5.24 -4.32
C GLY A 304 19.73 5.12 -2.94
N GLN A 305 20.91 4.49 -2.86
CA GLN A 305 21.66 4.37 -1.60
C GLN A 305 22.72 5.46 -1.40
N ASP A 306 22.97 6.27 -2.42
CA ASP A 306 23.99 7.31 -2.36
C ASP A 306 23.42 8.64 -1.86
N GLY A 307 24.18 9.34 -1.02
CA GLY A 307 23.86 10.67 -0.54
C GLY A 307 24.95 11.68 -0.91
N PHE A 308 24.55 12.87 -1.39
CA PHE A 308 25.51 13.94 -1.72
C PHE A 308 24.91 15.33 -1.53
N PHE A 309 25.78 16.30 -1.31
CA PHE A 309 25.40 17.70 -1.17
C PHE A 309 25.56 18.46 -2.49
N LEU A 310 24.59 19.33 -2.76
CA LEU A 310 24.66 20.29 -3.86
C LEU A 310 24.43 21.71 -3.34
N MET A 311 25.25 22.65 -3.83
CA MET A 311 25.08 24.08 -3.58
C MET A 311 24.57 24.74 -4.86
N LEU A 312 23.31 25.13 -4.87
CA LEU A 312 22.70 25.87 -5.97
C LEU A 312 22.92 27.38 -5.74
N ARG A 313 23.83 27.98 -6.52
CA ARG A 313 24.25 29.39 -6.41
C ARG A 313 23.58 30.28 -7.45
#